data_8c5e66cfe1705e81d49013ceb4b1fd52
#
_entry.id   8c5e66cfe1705e81d49013ceb4b1fd52
#
_cell.length_a   1.000
_cell.length_b   1.000
_cell.length_c   1.000
_cell.angle_alpha   90.00
_cell.angle_beta   90.00
_cell.angle_gamma   90.00
#
_symmetry.space_group_name_H-M   'P 1'
#
loop_
_entity.id
_entity.type
_entity.pdbx_description
1 polymer ?
#
loop_
_entity_poly.entity_id
_entity_poly.type
_entity_poly.pdbx_seq_one_letter_code
_entity_poly.pdbx_strand_id
1 'polypeptide(L)'
;MKRAGVLFLAGVPVIATAVYFVLPSGAADAPAAPSSVSAQSSRDDAKDRAEQDHERQREKDDEIIASLPPGLAAPAKGDLAHRLVSSAEHSTTDWRSTYGIIEDRDDDCGYTAGIIGFCTGTHDLLTLVEHYTESRPDNGLARYLPALRKVDGTDSHEGLDPGFTDAWKAESEVPEFRAAQEEERDRVYFEPAVRLAKLDGLGTLGQFVYYDAMVFHGTGTDENGFYALRERVLERAGTPAAGGSEKAYLDAFLDVRRATMLARYPDRDTSRVDTAQRRFLQAGNLDLDTPLTWEMYGDSYTLS
;
A
#
# COMPACT_ATOMS: atom_id res chain seq x y z
N MET A 1 -45.93 21.91 14.61
CA MET A 1 -45.09 22.37 13.48
C MET A 1 -44.08 21.28 13.15
N LYS A 2 -44.30 20.55 12.05
CA LYS A 2 -43.46 19.45 11.59
C LYS A 2 -42.32 20.00 10.75
N ARG A 3 -41.06 19.78 11.13
CA ARG A 3 -39.90 20.09 10.27
C ARG A 3 -39.51 18.79 9.54
N ALA A 4 -39.59 18.83 8.23
CA ALA A 4 -39.13 17.80 7.32
C ALA A 4 -37.59 17.87 7.21
N GLY A 5 -36.92 16.79 7.54
CA GLY A 5 -35.51 16.61 7.27
C GLY A 5 -35.30 16.11 5.85
N VAL A 6 -34.46 16.79 5.11
CA VAL A 6 -34.05 16.38 3.76
C VAL A 6 -32.90 15.37 3.92
N LEU A 7 -33.14 14.13 3.47
CA LEU A 7 -32.10 13.08 3.33
C LEU A 7 -31.30 13.38 2.06
N PHE A 8 -30.03 13.69 2.19
CA PHE A 8 -29.08 13.61 1.08
C PHE A 8 -28.57 12.18 0.95
N LEU A 9 -29.01 11.49 -0.09
CA LEU A 9 -28.41 10.23 -0.52
C LEU A 9 -27.14 10.57 -1.32
N ALA A 10 -25.98 10.36 -0.70
CA ALA A 10 -24.70 10.35 -1.40
C ALA A 10 -24.59 9.01 -2.14
N GLY A 11 -24.73 9.08 -3.48
CA GLY A 11 -24.55 7.91 -4.34
C GLY A 11 -23.09 7.48 -4.41
N VAL A 12 -22.82 6.25 -3.96
CA VAL A 12 -21.53 5.58 -4.18
C VAL A 12 -21.48 5.12 -5.63
N PRO A 13 -20.43 5.42 -6.42
CA PRO A 13 -20.31 4.88 -7.76
C PRO A 13 -19.99 3.38 -7.70
N VAL A 14 -20.93 2.57 -8.11
CA VAL A 14 -20.73 1.13 -8.35
C VAL A 14 -19.90 0.98 -9.61
N ILE A 15 -18.69 0.44 -9.49
CA ILE A 15 -17.88 0.03 -10.63
C ILE A 15 -18.53 -1.21 -11.23
N ALA A 16 -19.16 -1.05 -12.39
CA ALA A 16 -19.79 -2.13 -13.14
C ALA A 16 -18.70 -3.01 -13.77
N THR A 17 -18.54 -4.22 -13.24
CA THR A 17 -17.74 -5.28 -13.85
C THR A 17 -18.48 -5.78 -15.10
N ALA A 18 -17.87 -5.65 -16.27
CA ALA A 18 -18.43 -6.15 -17.51
C ALA A 18 -18.33 -7.67 -17.56
N VAL A 19 -19.47 -8.34 -17.44
CA VAL A 19 -19.59 -9.79 -17.65
C VAL A 19 -19.73 -10.04 -19.15
N TYR A 20 -18.76 -10.77 -19.73
CA TYR A 20 -18.85 -11.23 -21.10
C TYR A 20 -19.82 -12.43 -21.21
N PHE A 21 -20.98 -12.22 -21.84
CA PHE A 21 -21.83 -13.32 -22.29
C PHE A 21 -21.36 -13.83 -23.64
N VAL A 22 -20.96 -15.09 -23.69
CA VAL A 22 -20.75 -15.83 -24.94
C VAL A 22 -22.10 -16.37 -25.39
N LEU A 23 -22.62 -15.92 -26.55
CA LEU A 23 -23.79 -16.47 -27.19
C LEU A 23 -23.39 -17.50 -28.26
N PRO A 24 -24.12 -18.61 -28.40
CA PRO A 24 -23.81 -19.62 -29.41
C PRO A 24 -24.26 -19.17 -30.79
N SER A 25 -23.47 -19.54 -31.79
CA SER A 25 -23.68 -19.27 -33.20
C SER A 25 -24.93 -19.98 -33.77
N GLY A 26 -25.86 -19.24 -34.31
CA GLY A 26 -26.91 -19.73 -35.20
C GLY A 26 -26.97 -18.81 -36.43
N ALA A 27 -26.72 -19.40 -37.59
CA ALA A 27 -26.70 -18.72 -38.86
C ALA A 27 -28.13 -18.40 -39.38
N ALA A 28 -28.36 -17.15 -39.77
CA ALA A 28 -29.37 -16.77 -40.77
C ALA A 28 -29.06 -15.38 -41.31
N ASP A 29 -29.23 -15.19 -42.62
CA ASP A 29 -28.98 -14.00 -43.42
C ASP A 29 -29.59 -12.72 -42.85
N ALA A 30 -28.78 -11.65 -42.78
CA ALA A 30 -29.25 -10.30 -42.55
C ALA A 30 -28.38 -9.27 -43.31
N PRO A 31 -28.96 -8.14 -43.76
CA PRO A 31 -28.30 -7.18 -44.64
C PRO A 31 -27.19 -6.38 -43.94
N ALA A 32 -26.28 -5.85 -44.75
CA ALA A 32 -25.07 -5.14 -44.40
C ALA A 32 -25.20 -4.18 -43.21
N ALA A 33 -24.31 -4.40 -42.20
CA ALA A 33 -24.16 -3.54 -41.03
C ALA A 33 -23.55 -2.18 -41.42
N PRO A 34 -23.98 -1.07 -40.79
CA PRO A 34 -23.31 0.22 -40.95
C PRO A 34 -22.00 0.24 -40.17
N SER A 35 -20.99 0.70 -40.83
CA SER A 35 -19.64 1.12 -40.50
C SER A 35 -19.18 1.05 -39.01
N SER A 36 -18.14 0.27 -38.78
CA SER A 36 -17.35 0.14 -37.54
C SER A 36 -16.73 1.45 -36.99
N VAL A 37 -16.83 2.56 -37.66
CA VAL A 37 -16.27 3.88 -37.31
C VAL A 37 -17.04 4.55 -36.17
N SER A 38 -18.35 4.39 -36.06
CA SER A 38 -19.18 5.06 -35.05
C SER A 38 -19.04 4.40 -33.65
N ALA A 39 -18.72 3.10 -33.58
CA ALA A 39 -18.55 2.40 -32.33
C ALA A 39 -17.17 2.71 -31.69
N GLN A 40 -16.17 3.01 -32.50
CA GLN A 40 -14.81 3.38 -32.05
C GLN A 40 -14.83 4.82 -31.50
N SER A 41 -15.42 5.77 -32.20
CA SER A 41 -15.58 7.16 -31.74
C SER A 41 -16.33 7.24 -30.40
N SER A 42 -17.39 6.46 -30.20
CA SER A 42 -18.14 6.44 -28.94
C SER A 42 -17.37 5.85 -27.77
N ARG A 43 -16.39 4.95 -28.03
CA ARG A 43 -15.51 4.38 -27.01
C ARG A 43 -14.40 5.37 -26.63
N ASP A 44 -13.84 6.07 -27.61
CA ASP A 44 -12.83 7.10 -27.40
C ASP A 44 -13.42 8.27 -26.60
N ASP A 45 -14.63 8.74 -26.98
CA ASP A 45 -15.35 9.78 -26.22
C ASP A 45 -15.69 9.36 -24.78
N ALA A 46 -15.99 8.09 -24.54
CA ALA A 46 -16.28 7.57 -23.19
C ALA A 46 -15.00 7.45 -22.34
N LYS A 47 -13.88 7.08 -22.96
CA LYS A 47 -12.56 7.02 -22.30
C LYS A 47 -12.10 8.42 -21.91
N ASP A 48 -12.17 9.37 -22.83
CA ASP A 48 -11.77 10.77 -22.58
C ASP A 48 -12.61 11.41 -21.46
N ARG A 49 -13.91 11.11 -21.39
CA ARG A 49 -14.76 11.57 -20.27
C ARG A 49 -14.37 10.94 -18.95
N ALA A 50 -14.09 9.63 -18.94
CA ALA A 50 -13.66 8.94 -17.73
C ALA A 50 -12.32 9.49 -17.22
N GLU A 51 -11.38 9.77 -18.11
CA GLU A 51 -10.09 10.39 -17.77
C GLU A 51 -10.30 11.80 -17.20
N GLN A 52 -11.13 12.64 -17.82
CA GLN A 52 -11.47 13.97 -17.31
C GLN A 52 -12.20 13.93 -15.96
N ASP A 53 -13.09 12.95 -15.74
CA ASP A 53 -13.76 12.77 -14.46
C ASP A 53 -12.79 12.35 -13.38
N HIS A 54 -11.84 11.47 -13.70
CA HIS A 54 -10.75 11.09 -12.81
C HIS A 54 -9.83 12.25 -12.45
N GLU A 55 -9.45 13.08 -13.42
CA GLU A 55 -8.61 14.24 -13.19
C GLU A 55 -9.32 15.27 -12.30
N ARG A 56 -10.57 15.59 -12.57
CA ARG A 56 -11.38 16.47 -11.69
C ARG A 56 -11.56 15.93 -10.27
N GLN A 57 -11.66 14.60 -10.12
CA GLN A 57 -11.75 14.01 -8.79
C GLN A 57 -10.42 14.12 -8.05
N ARG A 58 -9.30 13.89 -8.74
CA ARG A 58 -7.95 14.06 -8.19
C ARG A 58 -7.69 15.49 -7.70
N GLU A 59 -8.06 16.49 -8.52
CA GLU A 59 -7.95 17.90 -8.15
C GLU A 59 -8.72 18.23 -6.87
N LYS A 60 -9.97 17.75 -6.76
CA LYS A 60 -10.78 17.93 -5.54
C LYS A 60 -10.17 17.24 -4.32
N ASP A 61 -9.67 16.03 -4.50
CA ASP A 61 -8.99 15.28 -3.43
C ASP A 61 -7.73 16.03 -2.98
N ASP A 62 -6.96 16.59 -3.92
CA ASP A 62 -5.75 17.37 -3.65
C ASP A 62 -6.07 18.67 -2.88
N GLU A 63 -7.16 19.36 -3.25
CA GLU A 63 -7.64 20.53 -2.50
C GLU A 63 -8.04 20.17 -1.07
N ILE A 64 -8.77 19.06 -0.89
CA ILE A 64 -9.14 18.56 0.45
C ILE A 64 -7.87 18.27 1.26
N ILE A 65 -6.94 17.49 0.71
CA ILE A 65 -5.71 17.08 1.38
C ILE A 65 -4.84 18.28 1.75
N ALA A 66 -4.74 19.27 0.87
CA ALA A 66 -3.97 20.48 1.10
C ALA A 66 -4.55 21.36 2.24
N SER A 67 -5.84 21.23 2.50
CA SER A 67 -6.52 21.93 3.60
C SER A 67 -6.34 21.28 4.98
N LEU A 68 -5.91 20.01 5.00
CA LEU A 68 -5.77 19.21 6.22
C LEU A 68 -4.37 19.39 6.84
N PRO A 69 -4.21 19.16 8.16
CA PRO A 69 -2.90 19.10 8.79
C PRO A 69 -1.96 18.11 8.09
N PRO A 70 -0.64 18.37 8.09
CA PRO A 70 0.31 17.49 7.40
C PRO A 70 0.27 16.05 7.92
N GLY A 71 0.01 15.82 9.21
CA GLY A 71 0.00 14.48 9.79
C GLY A 71 1.34 13.78 9.58
N LEU A 72 1.33 12.54 9.04
CA LEU A 72 2.55 11.81 8.70
C LEU A 72 3.40 12.48 7.61
N ALA A 73 2.83 13.33 6.76
CA ALA A 73 3.61 14.08 5.78
C ALA A 73 4.52 15.15 6.41
N ALA A 74 4.37 15.46 7.72
CA ALA A 74 5.35 16.25 8.44
C ALA A 74 6.66 15.45 8.59
N PRO A 75 7.85 16.01 8.25
CA PRO A 75 9.10 15.25 8.21
C PRO A 75 9.42 14.48 9.49
N ALA A 76 9.17 15.09 10.67
CA ALA A 76 9.41 14.43 11.96
C ALA A 76 8.45 13.24 12.21
N LYS A 77 7.19 13.35 11.78
CA LYS A 77 6.19 12.27 11.90
C LYS A 77 6.42 11.17 10.86
N GLY A 78 6.87 11.53 9.66
CA GLY A 78 7.32 10.57 8.64
C GLY A 78 8.51 9.73 9.12
N ASP A 79 9.56 10.39 9.64
CA ASP A 79 10.71 9.66 10.21
C ASP A 79 10.28 8.74 11.38
N LEU A 80 9.37 9.21 12.23
CA LEU A 80 8.80 8.40 13.31
C LEU A 80 8.09 7.15 12.76
N ALA A 81 7.27 7.30 11.72
CA ALA A 81 6.57 6.18 11.08
C ALA A 81 7.56 5.17 10.47
N HIS A 82 8.63 5.64 9.82
CA HIS A 82 9.68 4.76 9.28
C HIS A 82 10.41 3.98 10.39
N ARG A 83 10.66 4.60 11.54
CA ARG A 83 11.23 3.92 12.72
C ARG A 83 10.30 2.83 13.27
N LEU A 84 9.00 3.11 13.33
CA LEU A 84 7.99 2.14 13.76
C LEU A 84 7.91 0.95 12.81
N VAL A 85 7.86 1.18 11.49
CA VAL A 85 7.88 0.11 10.47
C VAL A 85 9.18 -0.68 10.56
N SER A 86 10.34 -0.03 10.67
CA SER A 86 11.63 -0.70 10.77
C SER A 86 11.74 -1.60 12.01
N SER A 87 11.12 -1.23 13.14
CA SER A 87 11.07 -2.11 14.32
C SER A 87 10.31 -3.41 14.04
N ALA A 88 9.34 -3.38 13.11
CA ALA A 88 8.57 -4.55 12.71
C ALA A 88 9.23 -5.35 11.58
N GLU A 89 9.95 -4.70 10.65
CA GLU A 89 10.61 -5.39 9.54
C GLU A 89 12.00 -5.92 9.90
N HIS A 90 12.73 -5.18 10.75
CA HIS A 90 14.16 -5.39 10.96
C HIS A 90 14.57 -5.42 12.45
N SER A 91 13.61 -5.40 13.37
CA SER A 91 13.88 -5.35 14.82
C SER A 91 14.83 -4.21 15.25
N THR A 92 14.75 -3.06 14.55
CA THR A 92 15.54 -1.85 14.86
C THR A 92 14.73 -0.59 14.58
N THR A 93 14.99 0.47 15.32
CA THR A 93 14.44 1.81 15.03
C THR A 93 15.37 2.66 14.18
N ASP A 94 16.56 2.19 13.85
CA ASP A 94 17.48 2.83 12.92
C ASP A 94 17.28 2.31 11.49
N TRP A 95 16.19 2.75 10.87
CA TRP A 95 15.83 2.31 9.52
C TRP A 95 16.90 2.65 8.47
N ARG A 96 17.74 3.68 8.73
CA ARG A 96 18.84 4.05 7.82
C ARG A 96 20.01 3.06 7.83
N SER A 97 20.06 2.18 8.80
CA SER A 97 21.05 1.09 8.83
C SER A 97 20.62 -0.15 8.02
N THR A 98 19.39 -0.16 7.46
CA THR A 98 18.80 -1.37 6.88
C THR A 98 18.84 -1.44 5.34
N TYR A 99 19.38 -0.44 4.64
CA TYR A 99 19.47 -0.44 3.17
C TYR A 99 20.14 -1.69 2.58
N GLY A 100 21.15 -2.23 3.25
CA GLY A 100 21.92 -3.38 2.81
C GLY A 100 21.37 -4.74 3.25
N ILE A 101 20.30 -4.78 4.04
CA ILE A 101 19.68 -6.04 4.43
C ILE A 101 19.12 -6.73 3.19
N ILE A 102 19.44 -8.00 3.05
CA ILE A 102 18.84 -8.90 2.05
C ILE A 102 18.94 -10.33 2.58
N GLU A 103 17.83 -11.02 2.66
CA GLU A 103 17.70 -12.37 3.20
C GLU A 103 16.50 -13.09 2.60
N ASP A 104 16.52 -14.41 2.59
CA ASP A 104 15.35 -15.25 2.43
C ASP A 104 14.81 -15.57 3.83
N ARG A 105 13.51 -15.32 4.05
CA ARG A 105 12.84 -15.55 5.33
C ARG A 105 12.03 -16.85 5.37
N ASP A 106 12.11 -17.67 4.32
CA ASP A 106 11.30 -18.88 4.17
C ASP A 106 9.79 -18.62 4.35
N ASP A 107 9.30 -17.46 3.84
CA ASP A 107 7.92 -17.01 4.03
C ASP A 107 7.14 -16.87 2.70
N ASP A 108 7.55 -17.62 1.69
CA ASP A 108 7.03 -17.63 0.31
C ASP A 108 7.25 -16.29 -0.44
N CYS A 109 8.13 -15.41 0.06
CA CYS A 109 8.43 -14.12 -0.55
C CYS A 109 9.72 -14.10 -1.38
N GLY A 110 10.57 -15.14 -1.24
CA GLY A 110 11.90 -15.19 -1.82
C GLY A 110 12.84 -14.20 -1.13
N TYR A 111 13.68 -13.47 -1.90
CA TYR A 111 14.51 -12.45 -1.28
C TYR A 111 13.68 -11.27 -0.79
N THR A 112 13.85 -10.96 0.49
CA THR A 112 13.35 -9.76 1.16
C THR A 112 14.51 -8.82 1.45
N ALA A 113 14.43 -7.55 1.01
CA ALA A 113 15.59 -6.66 0.99
C ALA A 113 15.25 -5.19 1.29
N GLY A 114 16.24 -4.45 1.81
CA GLY A 114 16.17 -2.99 1.99
C GLY A 114 15.24 -2.52 3.10
N ILE A 115 14.99 -1.20 3.12
CA ILE A 115 14.44 -0.45 4.25
C ILE A 115 13.03 -0.85 4.69
N ILE A 116 12.24 -1.49 3.84
CA ILE A 116 10.87 -1.95 4.16
C ILE A 116 10.65 -3.43 3.83
N GLY A 117 11.72 -4.15 3.43
CA GLY A 117 11.60 -5.53 3.00
C GLY A 117 10.97 -5.69 1.62
N PHE A 118 11.48 -4.96 0.60
CA PHE A 118 11.12 -5.21 -0.81
C PHE A 118 11.35 -6.67 -1.15
N CYS A 119 10.42 -7.30 -1.86
CA CYS A 119 10.39 -8.75 -1.99
C CYS A 119 10.23 -9.18 -3.46
N THR A 120 10.87 -10.27 -3.86
CA THR A 120 10.71 -10.83 -5.20
C THR A 120 9.29 -11.33 -5.44
N GLY A 121 8.60 -11.81 -4.41
CA GLY A 121 7.24 -12.33 -4.48
C GLY A 121 6.15 -11.26 -4.61
N THR A 122 6.46 -9.98 -4.37
CA THR A 122 5.48 -8.88 -4.37
C THR A 122 5.71 -7.84 -5.46
N HIS A 123 6.59 -8.10 -6.43
CA HIS A 123 6.92 -7.26 -7.58
C HIS A 123 7.70 -5.97 -7.25
N ASP A 124 7.72 -5.52 -6.02
CA ASP A 124 8.31 -4.25 -5.63
C ASP A 124 9.85 -4.25 -5.67
N LEU A 125 10.50 -5.39 -5.38
CA LEU A 125 11.95 -5.51 -5.53
C LEU A 125 12.38 -5.38 -7.00
N LEU A 126 11.68 -6.03 -7.93
CA LEU A 126 11.92 -5.87 -9.36
C LEU A 126 11.74 -4.41 -9.78
N THR A 127 10.62 -3.81 -9.40
CA THR A 127 10.28 -2.43 -9.75
C THR A 127 11.34 -1.45 -9.25
N LEU A 128 11.80 -1.59 -8.00
CA LEU A 128 12.90 -0.79 -7.45
C LEU A 128 14.17 -0.89 -8.30
N VAL A 129 14.59 -2.13 -8.65
CA VAL A 129 15.82 -2.33 -9.44
C VAL A 129 15.66 -1.79 -10.86
N GLU A 130 14.47 -1.89 -11.46
CA GLU A 130 14.17 -1.31 -12.78
C GLU A 130 14.27 0.21 -12.74
N HIS A 131 13.59 0.91 -11.84
CA HIS A 131 13.65 2.37 -11.71
C HIS A 131 15.06 2.86 -11.38
N TYR A 132 15.78 2.17 -10.49
CA TYR A 132 17.15 2.51 -10.19
C TYR A 132 18.05 2.35 -11.44
N THR A 133 17.84 1.30 -12.23
CA THR A 133 18.61 1.06 -13.46
C THR A 133 18.28 2.07 -14.57
N GLU A 134 17.05 2.57 -14.66
CA GLU A 134 16.69 3.66 -15.58
C GLU A 134 17.51 4.94 -15.29
N SER A 135 17.71 5.26 -14.02
CA SER A 135 18.48 6.43 -13.59
C SER A 135 20.00 6.19 -13.62
N ARG A 136 20.45 4.94 -13.39
CA ARG A 136 21.85 4.51 -13.35
C ARG A 136 22.05 3.18 -14.09
N PRO A 137 22.19 3.20 -15.43
CA PRO A 137 22.27 1.96 -16.23
C PRO A 137 23.46 1.06 -15.91
N ASP A 138 24.55 1.63 -15.40
CA ASP A 138 25.81 0.90 -15.10
C ASP A 138 25.87 0.41 -13.62
N ASN A 139 24.74 0.35 -12.89
CA ASN A 139 24.71 -0.14 -11.53
C ASN A 139 24.96 -1.66 -11.45
N GLY A 140 25.41 -2.14 -10.27
CA GLY A 140 25.76 -3.55 -10.08
C GLY A 140 24.58 -4.52 -10.10
N LEU A 141 23.33 -4.02 -9.94
CA LEU A 141 22.10 -4.83 -9.95
C LEU A 141 21.53 -5.00 -11.36
N ALA A 142 21.84 -4.11 -12.32
CA ALA A 142 21.30 -4.11 -13.68
C ALA A 142 21.45 -5.49 -14.37
N ARG A 143 22.56 -6.19 -14.16
CA ARG A 143 22.84 -7.52 -14.73
C ARG A 143 21.87 -8.60 -14.26
N TYR A 144 21.19 -8.40 -13.13
CA TYR A 144 20.23 -9.35 -12.56
C TYR A 144 18.78 -9.11 -13.02
N LEU A 145 18.48 -8.02 -13.72
CA LEU A 145 17.12 -7.73 -14.22
C LEU A 145 16.50 -8.87 -15.02
N PRO A 146 17.23 -9.59 -15.92
CA PRO A 146 16.64 -10.74 -16.62
C PRO A 146 16.22 -11.88 -15.68
N ALA A 147 16.98 -12.12 -14.61
CA ALA A 147 16.66 -13.12 -13.60
C ALA A 147 15.52 -12.64 -12.69
N LEU A 148 15.56 -11.39 -12.22
CA LEU A 148 14.49 -10.79 -11.42
C LEU A 148 13.14 -10.85 -12.14
N ARG A 149 13.08 -10.50 -13.43
CA ARG A 149 11.85 -10.61 -14.24
C ARG A 149 11.35 -12.06 -14.39
N LYS A 150 12.26 -13.04 -14.32
CA LYS A 150 11.89 -14.46 -14.42
C LYS A 150 11.29 -15.00 -13.13
N VAL A 151 11.79 -14.54 -11.98
CA VAL A 151 11.36 -15.01 -10.66
C VAL A 151 10.30 -14.11 -10.03
N ASP A 152 9.98 -13.00 -10.65
CA ASP A 152 9.02 -12.00 -10.17
C ASP A 152 7.66 -12.64 -9.83
N GLY A 153 7.13 -12.32 -8.66
CA GLY A 153 5.91 -12.94 -8.14
C GLY A 153 6.08 -14.35 -7.59
N THR A 154 7.32 -14.82 -7.38
CA THR A 154 7.64 -16.14 -6.81
C THR A 154 8.68 -16.04 -5.71
N ASP A 155 8.88 -17.13 -4.97
CA ASP A 155 9.94 -17.32 -3.98
C ASP A 155 11.28 -17.85 -4.57
N SER A 156 11.36 -18.02 -5.89
CA SER A 156 12.52 -18.60 -6.58
C SER A 156 13.72 -17.66 -6.58
N HIS A 157 14.93 -18.23 -6.41
CA HIS A 157 16.21 -17.52 -6.56
C HIS A 157 16.90 -17.83 -7.89
N GLU A 158 16.21 -18.43 -8.86
CA GLU A 158 16.81 -18.91 -10.12
C GLU A 158 17.49 -17.77 -10.90
N GLY A 159 18.82 -17.88 -11.05
CA GLY A 159 19.64 -16.87 -11.75
C GLY A 159 20.02 -15.66 -10.90
N LEU A 160 19.55 -15.55 -9.66
CA LEU A 160 20.01 -14.56 -8.69
C LEU A 160 21.24 -15.07 -7.94
N ASP A 161 21.29 -16.36 -7.64
CA ASP A 161 22.43 -16.99 -6.99
C ASP A 161 23.48 -17.53 -8.02
N PRO A 162 24.75 -17.46 -7.64
CA PRO A 162 25.33 -16.67 -6.54
C PRO A 162 25.54 -15.21 -6.94
N GLY A 163 25.51 -14.30 -5.96
CA GLY A 163 26.05 -12.95 -6.10
C GLY A 163 25.06 -11.80 -6.09
N PHE A 164 23.74 -12.03 -6.20
CA PHE A 164 22.75 -10.96 -6.12
C PHE A 164 22.78 -10.28 -4.74
N THR A 165 22.86 -11.07 -3.67
CA THR A 165 22.92 -10.54 -2.30
C THR A 165 24.17 -9.70 -2.06
N ASP A 166 25.32 -10.09 -2.64
CA ASP A 166 26.54 -9.30 -2.54
C ASP A 166 26.47 -8.01 -3.36
N ALA A 167 25.86 -8.08 -4.55
CA ALA A 167 25.61 -6.90 -5.38
C ALA A 167 24.66 -5.91 -4.70
N TRP A 168 23.59 -6.39 -4.05
CA TRP A 168 22.68 -5.57 -3.26
C TRP A 168 23.42 -4.83 -2.14
N LYS A 169 24.21 -5.56 -1.34
CA LYS A 169 24.99 -4.97 -0.24
C LYS A 169 25.99 -3.94 -0.74
N ALA A 170 26.63 -4.19 -1.87
CA ALA A 170 27.56 -3.23 -2.48
C ALA A 170 26.84 -1.97 -2.95
N GLU A 171 25.69 -2.11 -3.63
CA GLU A 171 24.89 -0.96 -4.08
C GLU A 171 24.28 -0.18 -2.93
N SER A 172 23.97 -0.83 -1.79
CA SER A 172 23.44 -0.14 -0.60
C SER A 172 24.39 0.91 0.00
N GLU A 173 25.66 0.88 -0.36
CA GLU A 173 26.62 1.91 0.00
C GLU A 173 26.57 3.12 -0.95
N VAL A 174 25.89 3.00 -2.09
CA VAL A 174 25.75 4.06 -3.09
C VAL A 174 24.57 4.98 -2.70
N PRO A 175 24.79 6.29 -2.52
CA PRO A 175 23.74 7.23 -2.07
C PRO A 175 22.50 7.23 -2.98
N GLU A 176 22.68 7.08 -4.29
CA GLU A 176 21.59 7.09 -5.26
C GLU A 176 20.73 5.82 -5.16
N PHE A 177 21.30 4.68 -4.75
CA PHE A 177 20.49 3.49 -4.49
C PHE A 177 19.70 3.60 -3.18
N ARG A 178 20.27 4.24 -2.16
CA ARG A 178 19.54 4.57 -0.94
C ARG A 178 18.36 5.51 -1.24
N ALA A 179 18.59 6.55 -2.03
CA ALA A 179 17.52 7.45 -2.49
C ALA A 179 16.45 6.69 -3.29
N ALA A 180 16.83 5.77 -4.19
CA ALA A 180 15.88 4.95 -4.95
C ALA A 180 15.01 4.07 -4.04
N GLN A 181 15.57 3.48 -2.96
CA GLN A 181 14.79 2.74 -1.98
C GLN A 181 13.78 3.64 -1.23
N GLU A 182 14.20 4.86 -0.86
CA GLU A 182 13.32 5.83 -0.20
C GLU A 182 12.20 6.29 -1.15
N GLU A 183 12.53 6.63 -2.39
CA GLU A 183 11.55 7.04 -3.42
C GLU A 183 10.54 5.93 -3.72
N GLU A 184 10.99 4.68 -3.84
CA GLU A 184 10.10 3.54 -4.09
C GLU A 184 9.17 3.27 -2.90
N ARG A 185 9.68 3.29 -1.66
CA ARG A 185 8.87 3.22 -0.45
C ARG A 185 7.80 4.32 -0.43
N ASP A 186 8.20 5.55 -0.70
CA ASP A 186 7.29 6.69 -0.62
C ASP A 186 6.23 6.61 -1.72
N ARG A 187 6.62 6.32 -2.95
CA ARG A 187 5.73 6.21 -4.11
C ARG A 187 4.70 5.07 -3.97
N VAL A 188 5.11 3.90 -3.47
CA VAL A 188 4.26 2.70 -3.47
C VAL A 188 3.44 2.59 -2.20
N TYR A 189 3.98 3.00 -1.06
CA TYR A 189 3.40 2.69 0.25
C TYR A 189 3.05 3.94 1.06
N PHE A 190 4.00 4.87 1.24
CA PHE A 190 3.82 5.97 2.18
C PHE A 190 2.85 7.03 1.67
N GLU A 191 3.07 7.58 0.49
CA GLU A 191 2.23 8.63 -0.08
C GLU A 191 0.79 8.15 -0.34
N PRO A 192 0.56 6.96 -0.97
CA PRO A 192 -0.80 6.45 -1.15
C PRO A 192 -1.54 6.21 0.17
N ALA A 193 -0.84 5.69 1.20
CA ALA A 193 -1.44 5.46 2.51
C ALA A 193 -1.86 6.76 3.18
N VAL A 194 -0.96 7.74 3.21
CA VAL A 194 -1.23 9.06 3.80
C VAL A 194 -2.36 9.77 3.06
N ARG A 195 -2.34 9.74 1.73
CA ARG A 195 -3.38 10.32 0.89
C ARG A 195 -4.76 9.71 1.19
N LEU A 196 -4.87 8.38 1.14
CA LEU A 196 -6.14 7.69 1.37
C LEU A 196 -6.64 7.88 2.81
N ALA A 197 -5.75 7.80 3.79
CA ALA A 197 -6.12 8.00 5.18
C ALA A 197 -6.65 9.42 5.44
N LYS A 198 -6.07 10.45 4.81
CA LYS A 198 -6.58 11.82 4.88
C LYS A 198 -7.96 11.96 4.24
N LEU A 199 -8.21 11.31 3.11
CA LEU A 199 -9.54 11.29 2.46
C LEU A 199 -10.57 10.57 3.32
N ASP A 200 -10.17 9.56 4.07
CA ASP A 200 -11.00 8.88 5.06
C ASP A 200 -11.21 9.72 6.36
N GLY A 201 -10.53 10.87 6.49
CA GLY A 201 -10.61 11.76 7.63
C GLY A 201 -9.80 11.29 8.85
N LEU A 202 -8.80 10.43 8.63
CA LEU A 202 -7.96 9.88 9.69
C LEU A 202 -6.81 10.82 10.08
N GLY A 203 -6.53 10.88 11.38
CA GLY A 203 -5.39 11.58 11.96
C GLY A 203 -4.06 10.85 11.75
N THR A 204 -3.02 11.30 12.44
CA THR A 204 -1.65 10.81 12.26
C THR A 204 -1.51 9.31 12.55
N LEU A 205 -2.15 8.81 13.62
CA LEU A 205 -2.15 7.37 13.94
C LEU A 205 -2.84 6.56 12.84
N GLY A 206 -3.98 7.01 12.33
CA GLY A 206 -4.69 6.31 11.25
C GLY A 206 -3.88 6.28 9.95
N GLN A 207 -3.18 7.37 9.61
CA GLN A 207 -2.26 7.42 8.48
C GLN A 207 -1.11 6.41 8.66
N PHE A 208 -0.55 6.29 9.86
CA PHE A 208 0.46 5.28 10.17
C PHE A 208 -0.10 3.84 10.07
N VAL A 209 -1.29 3.59 10.60
CA VAL A 209 -1.94 2.27 10.50
C VAL A 209 -2.12 1.85 9.04
N TYR A 210 -2.50 2.78 8.15
CA TYR A 210 -2.62 2.52 6.72
C TYR A 210 -1.26 2.25 6.07
N TYR A 211 -0.28 3.09 6.35
CA TYR A 211 1.08 2.92 5.82
C TYR A 211 1.68 1.56 6.20
N ASP A 212 1.67 1.22 7.47
CA ASP A 212 2.17 -0.05 7.96
C ASP A 212 1.36 -1.26 7.43
N ALA A 213 0.06 -1.07 7.22
CA ALA A 213 -0.76 -2.12 6.60
C ALA A 213 -0.46 -2.29 5.10
N MET A 214 -0.19 -1.22 4.34
CA MET A 214 0.24 -1.31 2.95
C MET A 214 1.60 -1.99 2.82
N VAL A 215 2.56 -1.68 3.70
CA VAL A 215 3.87 -2.37 3.71
C VAL A 215 3.70 -3.86 3.97
N PHE A 216 2.89 -4.24 4.97
CA PHE A 216 2.77 -5.64 5.38
C PHE A 216 1.89 -6.50 4.45
N HIS A 217 0.77 -5.96 3.96
CA HIS A 217 -0.22 -6.69 3.16
C HIS A 217 -0.08 -6.45 1.66
N GLY A 218 0.77 -5.51 1.27
CA GLY A 218 0.88 -5.06 -0.11
C GLY A 218 -0.27 -4.15 -0.55
N THR A 219 -0.05 -3.47 -1.68
CA THR A 219 -1.02 -2.58 -2.34
C THR A 219 -1.82 -3.28 -3.44
N GLY A 220 -1.73 -4.61 -3.52
CA GLY A 220 -2.47 -5.43 -4.46
C GLY A 220 -3.97 -5.47 -4.19
N THR A 221 -4.71 -6.03 -5.16
CA THR A 221 -6.18 -6.18 -5.09
C THR A 221 -6.61 -7.58 -4.65
N ASP A 222 -5.66 -8.41 -4.19
CA ASP A 222 -5.97 -9.74 -3.65
C ASP A 222 -6.74 -9.63 -2.32
N GLU A 223 -7.36 -10.74 -1.91
CA GLU A 223 -8.24 -10.77 -0.74
C GLU A 223 -7.55 -10.45 0.59
N ASN A 224 -6.21 -10.57 0.66
CA ASN A 224 -5.40 -10.29 1.84
C ASN A 224 -4.69 -8.93 1.74
N GLY A 225 -4.76 -8.26 0.59
CA GLY A 225 -4.18 -6.96 0.34
C GLY A 225 -4.87 -5.83 1.12
N PHE A 226 -4.19 -4.72 1.26
CA PHE A 226 -4.67 -3.56 2.02
C PHE A 226 -6.07 -3.09 1.60
N TYR A 227 -6.34 -3.00 0.30
CA TYR A 227 -7.63 -2.48 -0.18
C TYR A 227 -8.80 -3.39 0.19
N ALA A 228 -8.62 -4.71 0.08
CA ALA A 228 -9.63 -5.68 0.50
C ALA A 228 -9.84 -5.68 2.02
N LEU A 229 -8.77 -5.46 2.81
CA LEU A 229 -8.91 -5.23 4.25
C LEU A 229 -9.79 -4.02 4.52
N ARG A 230 -9.49 -2.88 3.90
CA ARG A 230 -10.24 -1.64 4.08
C ARG A 230 -11.71 -1.80 3.73
N GLU A 231 -12.04 -2.46 2.62
CA GLU A 231 -13.44 -2.76 2.25
C GLU A 231 -14.17 -3.54 3.33
N ARG A 232 -13.56 -4.60 3.88
CA ARG A 232 -14.14 -5.37 4.99
C ARG A 232 -14.34 -4.55 6.26
N VAL A 233 -13.51 -3.54 6.49
CA VAL A 233 -13.68 -2.60 7.61
C VAL A 233 -14.84 -1.65 7.35
N LEU A 234 -15.00 -1.15 6.13
CA LEU A 234 -16.10 -0.26 5.75
C LEU A 234 -17.49 -0.90 5.91
N GLU A 235 -17.58 -2.23 5.81
CA GLU A 235 -18.80 -2.99 6.12
C GLU A 235 -19.14 -2.95 7.62
N ARG A 236 -18.20 -2.65 8.51
CA ARG A 236 -18.34 -2.71 9.97
C ARG A 236 -18.36 -1.35 10.64
N ALA A 237 -17.63 -0.38 10.08
CA ALA A 237 -17.48 0.94 10.66
C ALA A 237 -17.29 2.00 9.57
N GLY A 238 -18.01 3.12 9.71
CA GLY A 238 -17.81 4.28 8.82
C GLY A 238 -16.53 5.04 9.17
N THR A 239 -15.87 5.57 8.14
CA THR A 239 -14.72 6.47 8.32
C THR A 239 -15.15 7.81 8.96
N PRO A 240 -14.24 8.58 9.57
CA PRO A 240 -14.52 9.94 10.02
C PRO A 240 -15.08 10.84 8.92
N ALA A 241 -14.57 10.76 7.70
CA ALA A 241 -15.10 11.51 6.55
C ALA A 241 -16.56 11.14 6.22
N ALA A 242 -16.98 9.91 6.54
CA ALA A 242 -18.36 9.45 6.42
C ALA A 242 -19.20 9.70 7.71
N GLY A 243 -18.68 10.45 8.69
CA GLY A 243 -19.34 10.76 9.96
C GLY A 243 -19.15 9.71 11.06
N GLY A 244 -18.26 8.72 10.85
CA GLY A 244 -17.91 7.72 11.86
C GLY A 244 -16.92 8.26 12.90
N SER A 245 -16.66 7.45 13.94
CA SER A 245 -15.63 7.73 14.94
C SER A 245 -14.29 7.15 14.49
N GLU A 246 -13.22 7.96 14.48
CA GLU A 246 -11.88 7.50 14.14
C GLU A 246 -11.45 6.31 15.02
N LYS A 247 -11.66 6.42 16.33
CA LYS A 247 -11.32 5.34 17.25
C LYS A 247 -12.06 4.04 16.91
N ALA A 248 -13.37 4.10 16.66
CA ALA A 248 -14.15 2.91 16.33
C ALA A 248 -13.74 2.32 14.98
N TYR A 249 -13.43 3.17 14.00
CA TYR A 249 -12.93 2.73 12.70
C TYR A 249 -11.57 2.05 12.82
N LEU A 250 -10.62 2.63 13.55
CA LEU A 250 -9.29 2.05 13.76
C LEU A 250 -9.36 0.76 14.59
N ASP A 251 -10.21 0.67 15.61
CA ASP A 251 -10.43 -0.58 16.34
C ASP A 251 -10.92 -1.69 15.38
N ALA A 252 -11.90 -1.40 14.52
CA ALA A 252 -12.40 -2.35 13.52
C ALA A 252 -11.32 -2.72 12.49
N PHE A 253 -10.49 -1.75 12.05
CA PHE A 253 -9.40 -1.99 11.12
C PHE A 253 -8.36 -2.94 11.71
N LEU A 254 -7.94 -2.70 12.94
CA LEU A 254 -6.97 -3.54 13.64
C LEU A 254 -7.51 -4.95 13.90
N ASP A 255 -8.82 -5.10 14.16
CA ASP A 255 -9.47 -6.42 14.32
C ASP A 255 -9.48 -7.20 12.99
N VAL A 256 -9.87 -6.56 11.88
CA VAL A 256 -9.86 -7.19 10.54
C VAL A 256 -8.43 -7.55 10.14
N ARG A 257 -7.49 -6.65 10.34
CA ARG A 257 -6.07 -6.87 10.03
C ARG A 257 -5.51 -8.07 10.79
N ARG A 258 -5.72 -8.09 12.12
CA ARG A 258 -5.28 -9.21 12.97
C ARG A 258 -5.88 -10.54 12.52
N ALA A 259 -7.17 -10.56 12.24
CA ALA A 259 -7.86 -11.77 11.76
C ALA A 259 -7.27 -12.26 10.42
N THR A 260 -6.94 -11.36 9.51
CA THR A 260 -6.31 -11.70 8.22
C THR A 260 -4.90 -12.27 8.40
N MET A 261 -4.09 -11.69 9.30
CA MET A 261 -2.75 -12.21 9.62
C MET A 261 -2.82 -13.67 10.11
N LEU A 262 -3.75 -13.95 11.03
CA LEU A 262 -3.91 -15.28 11.63
C LEU A 262 -4.61 -16.29 10.70
N ALA A 263 -5.45 -15.82 9.79
CA ALA A 263 -6.09 -16.71 8.81
C ALA A 263 -5.07 -17.32 7.84
N ARG A 264 -4.05 -16.55 7.45
CA ARG A 264 -2.97 -17.04 6.57
C ARG A 264 -1.96 -17.90 7.35
N TYR A 265 -1.57 -17.47 8.55
CA TYR A 265 -0.60 -18.15 9.41
C TYR A 265 -1.09 -18.10 10.86
N PRO A 266 -1.69 -19.19 11.37
CA PRO A 266 -2.33 -19.22 12.70
C PRO A 266 -1.41 -18.87 13.87
N ASP A 267 -0.12 -19.18 13.75
CA ASP A 267 0.90 -18.95 14.79
C ASP A 267 1.70 -17.65 14.55
N ARG A 268 1.27 -16.80 13.59
CA ARG A 268 1.99 -15.54 13.30
C ARG A 268 1.92 -14.59 14.49
N ASP A 269 3.06 -14.01 14.82
CA ASP A 269 3.13 -12.94 15.81
C ASP A 269 2.29 -11.72 15.36
N THR A 270 1.45 -11.22 16.23
CA THR A 270 0.56 -10.07 15.97
C THR A 270 0.95 -8.82 16.77
N SER A 271 2.14 -8.77 17.35
CA SER A 271 2.62 -7.63 18.16
C SER A 271 2.57 -6.29 17.41
N ARG A 272 2.77 -6.31 16.09
CA ARG A 272 2.59 -5.16 15.19
C ARG A 272 1.21 -4.49 15.33
N VAL A 273 0.18 -5.31 15.56
CA VAL A 273 -1.19 -4.86 15.84
C VAL A 273 -1.40 -4.69 17.35
N ASP A 274 -1.16 -5.75 18.12
CA ASP A 274 -1.66 -5.87 19.50
C ASP A 274 -0.87 -5.01 20.50
N THR A 275 0.46 -5.01 20.43
CA THR A 275 1.34 -4.33 21.40
C THR A 275 1.95 -3.03 20.89
N ALA A 276 1.74 -2.69 19.60
CA ALA A 276 2.10 -1.41 19.02
C ALA A 276 0.86 -0.56 18.68
N GLN A 277 0.23 -0.76 17.55
CA GLN A 277 -0.84 0.12 17.04
C GLN A 277 -2.04 0.21 17.98
N ARG A 278 -2.52 -0.92 18.49
CA ARG A 278 -3.64 -0.96 19.43
C ARG A 278 -3.30 -0.28 20.76
N ARG A 279 -2.05 -0.40 21.21
CA ARG A 279 -1.58 0.30 22.42
C ARG A 279 -1.65 1.81 22.25
N PHE A 280 -1.22 2.35 21.10
CA PHE A 280 -1.30 3.79 20.82
C PHE A 280 -2.77 4.25 20.76
N LEU A 281 -3.63 3.47 20.09
CA LEU A 281 -5.06 3.76 20.00
C LEU A 281 -5.75 3.74 21.37
N GLN A 282 -5.45 2.77 22.22
CA GLN A 282 -5.99 2.67 23.57
C GLN A 282 -5.52 3.78 24.49
N ALA A 283 -4.28 4.24 24.31
CA ALA A 283 -3.75 5.42 25.00
C ALA A 283 -4.39 6.73 24.52
N GLY A 284 -5.20 6.72 23.46
CA GLY A 284 -5.79 7.91 22.84
C GLY A 284 -4.77 8.79 22.11
N ASN A 285 -3.58 8.27 21.80
CA ASN A 285 -2.53 9.00 21.11
C ASN A 285 -2.73 8.97 19.59
N LEU A 286 -3.74 9.69 19.12
CA LEU A 286 -4.11 9.76 17.71
C LEU A 286 -3.11 10.57 16.87
N ASP A 287 -2.31 11.41 17.51
CA ASP A 287 -1.30 12.25 16.86
C ASP A 287 0.10 11.60 16.80
N LEU A 288 0.25 10.39 17.35
CA LEU A 288 1.55 9.72 17.51
C LEU A 288 2.59 10.63 18.19
N ASP A 289 2.18 11.29 19.27
CA ASP A 289 3.09 12.13 20.05
C ASP A 289 4.04 11.30 20.88
N THR A 290 5.29 11.72 20.93
CA THR A 290 6.30 11.11 21.80
C THR A 290 6.15 11.59 23.24
N PRO A 291 6.56 10.79 24.25
CA PRO A 291 7.25 9.50 24.11
C PRO A 291 6.32 8.35 23.67
N LEU A 292 6.78 7.53 22.74
CA LEU A 292 6.12 6.28 22.34
C LEU A 292 6.86 5.09 22.93
N THR A 293 6.09 4.13 23.46
CA THR A 293 6.63 2.85 23.91
C THR A 293 5.75 1.72 23.38
N TRP A 294 6.38 0.71 22.76
CA TRP A 294 5.71 -0.46 22.22
C TRP A 294 6.55 -1.71 22.37
N GLU A 295 5.95 -2.86 22.13
CA GLU A 295 6.66 -4.14 22.05
C GLU A 295 6.46 -4.72 20.64
N MET A 296 7.53 -5.37 20.12
CA MET A 296 7.55 -6.01 18.83
C MET A 296 8.38 -7.27 18.92
N TYR A 297 7.78 -8.44 18.62
CA TYR A 297 8.45 -9.76 18.69
C TYR A 297 9.12 -10.06 20.04
N GLY A 298 8.59 -9.53 21.15
CA GLY A 298 9.13 -9.68 22.50
C GLY A 298 10.16 -8.62 22.92
N ASP A 299 10.62 -7.77 22.01
CA ASP A 299 11.50 -6.64 22.29
C ASP A 299 10.71 -5.37 22.61
N SER A 300 11.20 -4.59 23.58
CA SER A 300 10.60 -3.30 23.95
C SER A 300 11.35 -2.14 23.30
N TYR A 301 10.60 -1.21 22.72
CA TYR A 301 11.10 -0.01 22.07
C TYR A 301 10.55 1.25 22.70
N THR A 302 11.36 2.32 22.71
CA THR A 302 10.96 3.65 23.16
C THR A 302 11.55 4.72 22.24
N LEU A 303 10.71 5.67 21.83
CA LEU A 303 11.12 6.90 21.14
C LEU A 303 10.64 8.10 21.95
N SER A 304 11.56 9.04 22.23
CA SER A 304 11.33 10.27 23.01
C SER A 304 11.41 11.52 22.15
#